data_c5346ed26d34aace5d3ebadcf8b032a4
#
_entry.id   c5346ed26d34aace5d3ebadcf8b032a4
#
_cell.length_a   1.000
_cell.length_b   1.000
_cell.length_c   1.000
_cell.angle_alpha   90.00
_cell.angle_beta   90.00
_cell.angle_gamma   90.00
#
_symmetry.space_group_name_H-M   'P 1'
#
loop_
_entity.id
_entity.type
_entity.pdbx_description
1 polymer ?
#
loop_
_entity_poly.entity_id
_entity_poly.type
_entity_poly.pdbx_seq_one_letter_code
_entity_poly.pdbx_strand_id
1 'polypeptide(L)'
;DFMRTVPGTPAERQEKPLNVVVIIMESMTWPRTSFSPNLTGIPEDTTPNLMALSKDSLYYPLFFAPTRTTARAIFTTMTGIPDVNRPGGTSSRNQALVDQALMMNEFKGYSKYYMIGGSASWANIRGFLSHNIEGLHLLEEGSWKAPNTDVWGLSDLDLFREAAAALT
;
A
#
# COMPACT_ATOMS: atom_id res chain seq x y z
N ASP A 1 15.32 0.56 21.31
CA ASP A 1 13.87 0.54 21.43
C ASP A 1 13.28 1.53 20.43
N PHE A 2 12.74 1.01 19.32
CA PHE A 2 12.16 1.82 18.25
C PHE A 2 10.64 2.04 18.44
N MET A 3 10.10 1.63 19.55
CA MET A 3 8.70 1.87 19.88
C MET A 3 8.50 3.31 20.35
N ARG A 4 7.99 4.12 19.44
CA ARG A 4 7.57 5.47 19.77
C ARG A 4 6.20 5.42 20.43
N THR A 5 6.18 5.55 21.76
CA THR A 5 4.93 5.80 22.46
C THR A 5 4.51 7.25 22.19
N VAL A 6 3.49 7.46 21.41
CA VAL A 6 2.87 8.78 21.27
C VAL A 6 1.89 8.92 22.43
N PRO A 7 2.09 9.86 23.38
CA PRO A 7 1.08 10.15 24.38
C PRO A 7 -0.12 10.73 23.63
N GLY A 8 -1.13 9.92 23.43
CA GLY A 8 -2.39 10.35 22.85
C GLY A 8 -3.46 10.37 23.92
N THR A 9 -4.30 11.38 23.90
CA THR A 9 -5.60 11.29 24.53
C THR A 9 -6.28 10.06 23.90
N PRO A 10 -6.84 9.12 24.69
CA PRO A 10 -7.58 8.01 24.11
C PRO A 10 -8.62 8.62 23.18
N ALA A 11 -8.53 8.27 21.90
CA ALA A 11 -9.56 8.68 20.95
C ALA A 11 -10.91 8.20 21.51
N GLU A 12 -11.88 9.09 21.57
CA GLU A 12 -13.24 8.71 21.93
C GLU A 12 -13.62 7.52 21.06
N ARG A 13 -13.99 6.42 21.70
CA ARG A 13 -14.31 5.20 21.01
C ARG A 13 -15.52 5.48 20.12
N GLN A 14 -15.31 5.51 18.82
CA GLN A 14 -16.43 5.68 17.89
C GLN A 14 -17.41 4.51 18.09
N GLU A 15 -18.69 4.82 18.20
CA GLU A 15 -19.74 3.80 18.35
C GLU A 15 -19.73 2.82 17.17
N LYS A 16 -19.30 3.26 16.00
CA LYS A 16 -19.16 2.44 14.79
C LYS A 16 -17.75 2.53 14.23
N PRO A 17 -17.01 1.42 14.14
CA PRO A 17 -15.68 1.42 13.57
C PRO A 17 -15.70 1.81 12.08
N LEU A 18 -14.74 2.65 11.67
CA LEU A 18 -14.57 3.07 10.29
C LEU A 18 -13.87 1.99 9.48
N ASN A 19 -14.25 1.85 8.21
CA ASN A 19 -13.44 1.13 7.25
C ASN A 19 -12.14 1.89 6.96
N VAL A 20 -11.03 1.17 6.82
CA VAL A 20 -9.73 1.74 6.50
C VAL A 20 -9.27 1.21 5.15
N VAL A 21 -9.01 2.09 4.22
CA VAL A 21 -8.48 1.75 2.89
C VAL A 21 -7.12 2.43 2.72
N VAL A 22 -6.10 1.64 2.42
CA VAL A 22 -4.75 2.11 2.13
C VAL A 22 -4.46 1.85 0.65
N ILE A 23 -4.19 2.91 -0.12
CA ILE A 23 -3.87 2.81 -1.55
C ILE A 23 -2.39 3.10 -1.71
N ILE A 24 -1.61 2.10 -2.14
CA ILE A 24 -0.19 2.23 -2.45
C ILE A 24 -0.07 2.48 -3.95
N MET A 25 0.30 3.69 -4.32
CA MET A 25 0.47 4.10 -5.72
C MET A 25 1.92 3.86 -6.13
N GLU A 26 2.15 2.76 -6.83
CA GLU A 26 3.49 2.34 -7.28
C GLU A 26 4.06 3.33 -8.31
N SER A 27 5.36 3.59 -8.21
CA SER A 27 6.12 4.45 -9.14
C SER A 27 5.61 5.89 -9.28
N MET A 28 4.67 6.33 -8.45
CA MET A 28 4.22 7.71 -8.44
C MET A 28 5.26 8.60 -7.75
N THR A 29 5.80 9.55 -8.47
CA THR A 29 6.78 10.49 -7.94
C THR A 29 6.20 11.89 -7.81
N TRP A 30 6.50 12.59 -6.71
CA TRP A 30 6.01 13.93 -6.43
C TRP A 30 6.23 14.94 -7.59
N PRO A 31 7.40 14.97 -8.30
CA PRO A 31 7.58 15.88 -9.42
C PRO A 31 6.63 15.68 -10.59
N ARG A 32 5.98 14.54 -10.67
CA ARG A 32 5.02 14.21 -11.74
C ARG A 32 3.55 14.41 -11.33
N THR A 33 3.33 14.96 -10.17
CA THR A 33 1.98 15.26 -9.67
C THR A 33 1.69 16.75 -9.78
N SER A 34 0.41 17.10 -9.78
CA SER A 34 -0.06 18.48 -9.77
C SER A 34 0.32 19.26 -8.49
N PHE A 35 0.86 18.58 -7.47
CA PHE A 35 1.39 19.21 -6.26
C PHE A 35 2.77 19.85 -6.48
N SER A 36 3.47 19.48 -7.54
CA SER A 36 4.81 20.00 -7.85
C SER A 36 4.70 21.14 -8.86
N PRO A 37 4.82 22.40 -8.44
CA PRO A 37 4.76 23.51 -9.37
C PRO A 37 6.02 23.50 -10.25
N ASN A 38 5.84 23.21 -11.55
CA ASN A 38 6.79 23.51 -12.62
C ASN A 38 8.19 22.87 -12.61
N LEU A 39 8.44 21.82 -11.82
CA LEU A 39 9.75 21.16 -11.80
C LEU A 39 10.08 20.39 -13.08
N THR A 40 9.07 20.01 -13.87
CA THR A 40 9.25 19.17 -15.05
C THR A 40 8.98 19.89 -16.38
N GLY A 41 8.55 21.14 -16.35
CA GLY A 41 8.13 21.84 -17.55
C GLY A 41 6.87 21.24 -18.23
N ILE A 42 6.15 20.35 -17.56
CA ILE A 42 4.87 19.79 -18.02
C ILE A 42 3.79 20.80 -17.63
N PRO A 43 3.14 21.46 -18.60
CA PRO A 43 2.12 22.48 -18.30
C PRO A 43 0.77 21.92 -17.89
N GLU A 44 0.62 20.60 -17.93
CA GLU A 44 -0.67 19.94 -17.72
C GLU A 44 -0.87 19.56 -16.25
N ASP A 45 -2.10 19.62 -15.81
CA ASP A 45 -2.53 19.06 -14.53
C ASP A 45 -2.56 17.53 -14.63
N THR A 46 -1.53 16.89 -14.12
CA THR A 46 -1.32 15.45 -14.26
C THR A 46 -2.15 14.62 -13.27
N THR A 47 -2.54 15.21 -12.13
CA THR A 47 -3.29 14.51 -11.07
C THR A 47 -4.42 15.38 -10.49
N PRO A 48 -5.38 15.84 -11.34
CA PRO A 48 -6.42 16.78 -10.94
C PRO A 48 -7.31 16.24 -9.83
N ASN A 49 -7.61 14.96 -9.83
CA ASN A 49 -8.46 14.33 -8.82
C ASN A 49 -7.77 14.26 -7.45
N LEU A 50 -6.46 13.98 -7.42
CA LEU A 50 -5.69 14.02 -6.18
C LEU A 50 -5.61 15.45 -5.64
N MET A 51 -5.43 16.42 -6.52
CA MET A 51 -5.42 17.83 -6.15
C MET A 51 -6.79 18.29 -5.60
N ALA A 52 -7.89 17.81 -6.17
CA ALA A 52 -9.22 18.07 -5.65
C ALA A 52 -9.42 17.42 -4.27
N LEU A 53 -9.06 16.14 -4.13
CA LEU A 53 -9.18 15.40 -2.88
C LEU A 53 -8.36 16.02 -1.74
N SER A 54 -7.20 16.58 -2.05
CA SER A 54 -6.31 17.18 -1.03
C SER A 54 -6.93 18.39 -0.32
N LYS A 55 -7.94 19.03 -0.92
CA LYS A 55 -8.63 20.19 -0.30
C LYS A 55 -9.45 19.80 0.92
N ASP A 56 -9.93 18.56 0.95
CA ASP A 56 -10.78 18.02 2.01
C ASP A 56 -10.06 16.89 2.79
N SER A 57 -8.72 16.85 2.72
CA SER A 57 -7.90 15.78 3.31
C SER A 57 -6.69 16.34 4.05
N LEU A 58 -6.09 15.50 4.90
CA LEU A 58 -4.77 15.81 5.45
C LEU A 58 -3.72 15.50 4.38
N TYR A 59 -2.96 16.51 4.00
CA TYR A 59 -1.87 16.40 3.05
C TYR A 59 -0.52 16.55 3.76
N TYR A 60 0.40 15.62 3.53
CA TYR A 60 1.73 15.62 4.11
C TYR A 60 2.79 15.87 3.02
N PRO A 61 3.20 17.11 2.77
CA PRO A 61 4.09 17.45 1.65
C PRO A 61 5.51 16.90 1.81
N LEU A 62 5.92 16.55 3.02
CA LEU A 62 7.23 16.01 3.34
C LEU A 62 7.17 14.52 3.72
N PHE A 63 6.26 13.79 3.10
CA PHE A 63 6.20 12.34 3.26
C PHE A 63 7.13 11.67 2.24
N PHE A 64 8.10 10.91 2.74
CA PHE A 64 9.11 10.26 1.90
C PHE A 64 9.00 8.75 2.03
N ALA A 65 9.07 8.06 0.89
CA ALA A 65 9.25 6.62 0.90
C ALA A 65 10.65 6.28 1.45
N PRO A 66 10.77 5.44 2.47
CA PRO A 66 12.05 5.14 3.12
C PRO A 66 12.96 4.25 2.29
N THR A 67 12.47 3.73 1.16
CA THR A 67 13.18 2.75 0.32
C THR A 67 12.78 2.87 -1.15
N ARG A 68 13.53 2.19 -2.02
CA ARG A 68 13.39 2.36 -3.48
C ARG A 68 12.61 1.27 -4.20
N THR A 69 12.42 0.09 -3.63
CA THR A 69 11.80 -1.03 -4.34
C THR A 69 10.48 -1.40 -3.72
N THR A 70 9.54 -1.87 -4.53
CA THR A 70 8.17 -2.23 -4.13
C THR A 70 8.13 -3.21 -2.97
N ALA A 71 8.90 -4.31 -3.04
CA ALA A 71 8.94 -5.31 -1.97
C ALA A 71 9.38 -4.72 -0.63
N ARG A 72 10.39 -3.85 -0.65
CA ARG A 72 10.90 -3.15 0.54
C ARG A 72 9.92 -2.10 1.05
N ALA A 73 9.24 -1.41 0.14
CA ALA A 73 8.22 -0.43 0.49
C ALA A 73 7.02 -1.13 1.16
N ILE A 74 6.57 -2.26 0.63
CA ILE A 74 5.51 -3.08 1.26
C ILE A 74 5.95 -3.53 2.65
N PHE A 75 7.17 -4.08 2.79
CA PHE A 75 7.69 -4.48 4.09
C PHE A 75 7.67 -3.33 5.09
N THR A 76 8.25 -2.18 4.73
CA THR A 76 8.31 -1.01 5.61
C THR A 76 6.91 -0.47 5.95
N THR A 77 6.01 -0.43 4.98
CA THR A 77 4.64 0.05 5.20
C THR A 77 3.88 -0.88 6.15
N MET A 78 4.05 -2.18 6.01
CA MET A 78 3.33 -3.17 6.81
C MET A 78 3.89 -3.36 8.21
N THR A 79 5.21 -3.22 8.38
CA THR A 79 5.89 -3.44 9.67
C THR A 79 6.17 -2.16 10.46
N GLY A 80 6.20 -0.99 9.78
CA GLY A 80 6.71 0.26 10.34
C GLY A 80 8.24 0.27 10.55
N ILE A 81 8.96 -0.75 10.08
CA ILE A 81 10.41 -0.90 10.24
C ILE A 81 11.10 -0.54 8.92
N PRO A 82 12.03 0.44 8.90
CA PRO A 82 12.82 0.70 7.71
C PRO A 82 13.63 -0.53 7.27
N ASP A 83 13.51 -0.93 6.01
CA ASP A 83 14.35 -2.01 5.48
C ASP A 83 15.77 -1.49 5.24
N VAL A 84 16.64 -1.74 6.21
CA VAL A 84 18.06 -1.33 6.20
C VAL A 84 18.97 -2.38 5.56
N ASN A 85 18.44 -3.48 5.05
CA ASN A 85 19.22 -4.52 4.42
C ASN A 85 19.94 -4.03 3.16
N ARG A 86 21.14 -4.54 2.93
CA ARG A 86 21.97 -4.14 1.79
C ARG A 86 21.26 -4.44 0.45
N PRO A 87 21.43 -3.58 -0.56
CA PRO A 87 20.93 -3.83 -1.90
C PRO A 87 21.64 -5.05 -2.51
N GLY A 88 20.91 -6.08 -2.79
CA GLY A 88 21.41 -7.28 -3.46
C GLY A 88 20.27 -8.29 -3.59
N GLY A 89 19.86 -8.65 -4.80
CA GLY A 89 18.82 -9.63 -5.08
C GLY A 89 17.44 -9.24 -4.59
N THR A 90 16.53 -9.01 -5.46
CA THR A 90 15.26 -8.34 -5.12
C THR A 90 14.16 -9.29 -4.67
N SER A 91 14.15 -10.52 -5.14
CA SER A 91 13.01 -11.42 -4.99
C SER A 91 13.12 -12.44 -3.85
N SER A 92 14.33 -12.77 -3.43
CA SER A 92 14.56 -13.77 -2.37
C SER A 92 14.52 -13.23 -0.95
N ARG A 93 14.46 -11.92 -0.78
CA ARG A 93 14.57 -11.27 0.53
C ARG A 93 13.38 -11.50 1.44
N ASN A 94 12.18 -11.50 0.86
CA ASN A 94 10.97 -11.67 1.65
C ASN A 94 10.84 -13.08 2.25
N GLN A 95 11.61 -14.04 1.78
CA GLN A 95 11.67 -15.36 2.43
C GLN A 95 12.34 -15.30 3.82
N ALA A 96 13.29 -14.37 4.00
CA ALA A 96 13.96 -14.18 5.28
C ALA A 96 13.22 -13.22 6.23
N LEU A 97 12.08 -12.67 5.80
CA LEU A 97 11.29 -11.70 6.55
C LEU A 97 9.93 -12.25 7.00
N VAL A 98 9.82 -13.56 7.15
CA VAL A 98 8.70 -14.21 7.82
C VAL A 98 8.74 -13.96 9.33
N ASP A 99 7.64 -14.16 10.04
CA ASP A 99 7.49 -13.92 11.47
C ASP A 99 7.67 -12.44 11.87
N GLN A 100 7.00 -11.56 11.15
CA GLN A 100 6.98 -10.13 11.46
C GLN A 100 5.64 -9.69 12.06
N ALA A 101 5.72 -8.77 13.00
CA ALA A 101 4.53 -8.05 13.45
C ALA A 101 4.08 -7.07 12.35
N LEU A 102 2.87 -7.21 11.86
CA LEU A 102 2.32 -6.37 10.81
C LEU A 102 1.19 -5.48 11.34
N MET A 103 1.18 -4.23 10.87
CA MET A 103 0.16 -3.24 11.20
C MET A 103 -1.27 -3.76 11.05
N MET A 104 -1.55 -4.58 10.05
CA MET A 104 -2.89 -5.13 9.82
C MET A 104 -3.36 -6.05 10.94
N ASN A 105 -2.48 -6.62 11.74
CA ASN A 105 -2.87 -7.47 12.87
C ASN A 105 -3.41 -6.70 14.07
N GLU A 106 -3.16 -5.39 14.11
CA GLU A 106 -3.72 -4.51 15.15
C GLU A 106 -5.21 -4.20 14.91
N PHE A 107 -5.71 -4.40 13.69
CA PHE A 107 -7.12 -4.24 13.35
C PHE A 107 -7.93 -5.49 13.73
N LYS A 108 -8.10 -5.68 15.04
CA LYS A 108 -8.86 -6.82 15.59
C LYS A 108 -10.34 -6.68 15.28
N GLY A 109 -10.96 -7.75 14.79
CA GLY A 109 -12.37 -7.76 14.43
C GLY A 109 -12.69 -7.17 13.04
N TYR A 110 -11.67 -6.77 12.28
CA TYR A 110 -11.83 -6.36 10.89
C TYR A 110 -11.60 -7.52 9.93
N SER A 111 -12.37 -7.55 8.83
CA SER A 111 -12.00 -8.32 7.65
C SER A 111 -10.81 -7.64 6.98
N LYS A 112 -9.77 -8.41 6.69
CA LYS A 112 -8.49 -7.89 6.16
C LYS A 112 -8.32 -8.31 4.72
N TYR A 113 -8.14 -7.34 3.85
CA TYR A 113 -7.95 -7.57 2.42
C TYR A 113 -6.61 -6.98 1.96
N TYR A 114 -5.91 -7.73 1.12
CA TYR A 114 -4.82 -7.20 0.30
C TYR A 114 -5.15 -7.49 -1.15
N MET A 115 -5.16 -6.45 -1.96
CA MET A 115 -5.59 -6.50 -3.36
C MET A 115 -4.46 -5.99 -4.25
N ILE A 116 -4.11 -6.77 -5.27
CA ILE A 116 -3.07 -6.45 -6.24
C ILE A 116 -3.51 -6.94 -7.63
N GLY A 117 -3.29 -6.14 -8.66
CA GLY A 117 -3.70 -6.48 -10.03
C GLY A 117 -2.93 -7.65 -10.63
N GLY A 118 -1.68 -7.81 -10.26
CA GLY A 118 -0.80 -8.87 -10.74
C GLY A 118 -0.60 -10.00 -9.74
N SER A 119 0.44 -10.82 -10.00
CA SER A 119 0.78 -11.97 -9.15
C SER A 119 1.52 -11.55 -7.89
N ALA A 120 1.00 -11.91 -6.75
CA ALA A 120 1.65 -11.73 -5.44
C ALA A 120 2.81 -12.73 -5.21
N SER A 121 3.06 -13.66 -6.14
CA SER A 121 4.28 -14.49 -6.12
C SER A 121 5.53 -13.66 -6.38
N TRP A 122 5.38 -12.54 -7.11
CA TRP A 122 6.47 -11.63 -7.34
C TRP A 122 7.02 -11.10 -6.00
N ALA A 123 8.34 -11.11 -5.86
CA ALA A 123 9.03 -10.69 -4.64
C ALA A 123 8.53 -11.37 -3.34
N ASN A 124 7.90 -12.53 -3.46
CA ASN A 124 7.32 -13.30 -2.34
C ASN A 124 6.32 -12.50 -1.48
N ILE A 125 5.58 -11.59 -2.08
CA ILE A 125 4.55 -10.79 -1.38
C ILE A 125 3.51 -11.70 -0.73
N ARG A 126 3.04 -12.72 -1.49
CA ARG A 126 2.08 -13.71 -0.96
C ARG A 126 2.62 -14.40 0.29
N GLY A 127 3.84 -14.94 0.24
CA GLY A 127 4.45 -15.63 1.37
C GLY A 127 4.58 -14.71 2.59
N PHE A 128 5.05 -13.50 2.39
CA PHE A 128 5.22 -12.53 3.47
C PHE A 128 3.88 -12.14 4.12
N LEU A 129 2.87 -11.79 3.33
CA LEU A 129 1.59 -11.30 3.86
C LEU A 129 0.75 -12.44 4.45
N SER A 130 0.60 -13.56 3.71
CA SER A 130 -0.27 -14.67 4.14
C SER A 130 0.30 -15.40 5.36
N HIS A 131 1.63 -15.40 5.54
CA HIS A 131 2.22 -15.99 6.74
C HIS A 131 1.99 -15.12 7.98
N ASN A 132 2.04 -13.80 7.83
CA ASN A 132 2.06 -12.89 8.98
C ASN A 132 0.68 -12.28 9.30
N ILE A 133 -0.30 -12.35 8.41
CA ILE A 133 -1.62 -11.74 8.62
C ILE A 133 -2.68 -12.82 8.78
N GLU A 134 -3.17 -12.98 9.98
CA GLU A 134 -4.26 -13.92 10.26
C GLU A 134 -5.57 -13.46 9.59
N GLY A 135 -6.23 -14.40 8.88
CA GLY A 135 -7.50 -14.13 8.22
C GLY A 135 -7.41 -13.20 7.01
N LEU A 136 -6.24 -13.10 6.38
CA LEU A 136 -6.06 -12.29 5.19
C LEU A 136 -6.81 -12.85 3.98
N HIS A 137 -7.64 -12.03 3.36
CA HIS A 137 -8.16 -12.24 2.02
C HIS A 137 -7.19 -11.63 1.01
N LEU A 138 -6.37 -12.45 0.38
CA LEU A 138 -5.45 -12.02 -0.67
C LEU A 138 -6.13 -12.18 -2.03
N LEU A 139 -6.40 -11.07 -2.71
CA LEU A 139 -6.95 -11.01 -4.05
C LEU A 139 -5.86 -10.56 -5.02
N GLU A 140 -5.49 -11.41 -5.94
CA GLU A 140 -4.37 -11.25 -6.87
C GLU A 140 -4.71 -11.82 -8.24
N GLU A 141 -3.76 -11.92 -9.14
CA GLU A 141 -3.91 -12.58 -10.44
C GLU A 141 -4.65 -13.93 -10.29
N GLY A 142 -5.67 -14.11 -11.10
CA GLY A 142 -6.57 -15.27 -11.04
C GLY A 142 -7.79 -15.11 -10.10
N SER A 143 -7.80 -14.09 -9.23
CA SER A 143 -8.99 -13.75 -8.41
C SER A 143 -9.97 -12.84 -9.14
N TRP A 144 -9.52 -12.17 -10.19
CA TRP A 144 -10.25 -11.11 -10.86
C TRP A 144 -11.04 -11.64 -12.07
N LYS A 145 -12.16 -11.00 -12.39
CA LYS A 145 -12.96 -11.29 -13.60
C LYS A 145 -12.41 -10.56 -14.83
N ALA A 146 -11.88 -9.36 -14.62
CA ALA A 146 -11.27 -8.59 -15.70
C ALA A 146 -9.98 -9.26 -16.19
N PRO A 147 -9.68 -9.18 -17.51
CA PRO A 147 -8.46 -9.78 -18.06
C PRO A 147 -7.23 -8.97 -17.69
N ASN A 148 -6.07 -9.63 -17.65
CA ASN A 148 -4.79 -8.95 -17.55
C ASN A 148 -4.57 -8.04 -18.77
N THR A 149 -4.09 -6.83 -18.50
CA THR A 149 -3.75 -5.84 -19.53
C THR A 149 -2.33 -6.05 -20.05
N ASP A 150 -1.42 -6.44 -19.15
CA ASP A 150 -0.01 -6.68 -19.44
C ASP A 150 0.60 -7.69 -18.46
N VAL A 151 1.93 -7.75 -18.43
CA VAL A 151 2.69 -8.65 -17.53
C VAL A 151 2.55 -8.30 -16.05
N TRP A 152 2.02 -7.12 -15.73
CA TRP A 152 1.80 -6.67 -14.35
C TRP A 152 0.38 -6.93 -13.86
N GLY A 153 -0.49 -7.47 -14.72
CA GLY A 153 -1.85 -7.82 -14.37
C GLY A 153 -2.93 -6.90 -14.93
N LEU A 154 -3.92 -6.59 -14.13
CA LEU A 154 -5.03 -5.73 -14.50
C LEU A 154 -4.59 -4.28 -14.68
N SER A 155 -5.37 -3.51 -15.47
CA SER A 155 -5.27 -2.06 -15.42
C SER A 155 -5.68 -1.55 -14.03
N ASP A 156 -5.14 -0.40 -13.62
CA ASP A 156 -5.53 0.23 -12.35
C ASP A 156 -7.05 0.49 -12.28
N LEU A 157 -7.65 0.89 -13.40
CA LEU A 157 -9.08 1.14 -13.48
C LEU A 157 -9.89 -0.14 -13.19
N ASP A 158 -9.49 -1.26 -13.77
CA ASP A 158 -10.17 -2.54 -13.56
C ASP A 158 -9.91 -3.07 -12.16
N LEU A 159 -8.70 -2.91 -11.61
CA LEU A 159 -8.41 -3.24 -10.23
C LEU A 159 -9.31 -2.48 -9.25
N PHE A 160 -9.51 -1.18 -9.45
CA PHE A 160 -10.41 -0.40 -8.60
C PHE A 160 -11.88 -0.84 -8.73
N ARG A 161 -12.34 -1.18 -9.93
CA ARG A 161 -13.70 -1.70 -10.14
C ARG A 161 -13.93 -3.05 -9.45
N GLU A 162 -12.99 -3.97 -9.64
CA GLU A 162 -13.05 -5.30 -9.03
C GLU A 162 -12.93 -5.21 -7.50
N ALA A 163 -12.04 -4.36 -6.98
CA ALA A 163 -11.89 -4.14 -5.55
C ALA A 163 -13.16 -3.56 -4.94
N ALA A 164 -13.79 -2.58 -5.59
CA ALA A 164 -15.07 -2.04 -5.13
C ALA A 164 -16.16 -3.11 -5.08
N ALA A 165 -16.24 -3.97 -6.12
CA ALA A 165 -17.19 -5.06 -6.15
C ALA A 165 -16.93 -6.16 -5.10
N ALA A 166 -15.68 -6.37 -4.71
CA ALA A 166 -15.31 -7.35 -3.68
C ALA A 166 -15.61 -6.87 -2.25
N LEU A 167 -15.77 -5.56 -2.04
CA LEU A 167 -16.00 -4.94 -0.73
C LEU A 167 -17.49 -4.59 -0.48
N THR A 168 -18.37 -4.76 -1.46
CA THR A 168 -19.81 -4.54 -1.35
C THR A 168 -20.56 -5.85 -1.16
#